data_e7af79818b75f54cd2e47aa7b70a75b8
#
_entry.id   e7af79818b75f54cd2e47aa7b70a75b8
#
_cell.length_a   1.000
_cell.length_b   1.000
_cell.length_c   1.000
_cell.angle_alpha   90.00
_cell.angle_beta   90.00
_cell.angle_gamma   90.00
#
_symmetry.space_group_name_H-M   'P 1'
#
loop_
_entity.id
_entity.type
_entity.pdbx_description
1 polymer ?
#
loop_
_entity_poly.entity_id
_entity_poly.type
_entity_poly.pdbx_seq_one_letter_code
_entity_poly.pdbx_strand_id
1 'polypeptide(L)' 'MKVIVLIEKGADGTYAAYTSNTQSTIVGEGNTREEAIEDFECAVRELVDFYAEEGEDLPEELQDMEFEFQDYN' A
#
# COMPACT_ATOMS: atom_id res chain seq x y z
N MET A 1 0.98 13.85 -3.66
CA MET A 1 1.99 13.03 -4.35
C MET A 1 1.37 11.76 -4.86
N LYS A 2 1.63 11.41 -6.10
CA LYS A 2 1.08 10.18 -6.68
C LYS A 2 1.95 8.99 -6.28
N VAL A 3 1.33 7.99 -5.66
CA VAL A 3 2.01 6.76 -5.24
C VAL A 3 1.56 5.63 -6.18
N ILE A 4 2.54 5.02 -6.83
CA ILE A 4 2.27 3.90 -7.73
C ILE A 4 2.25 2.61 -6.91
N VAL A 5 1.13 1.91 -6.93
CA VAL A 5 0.95 0.64 -6.24
C VAL A 5 0.91 -0.46 -7.29
N LEU A 6 1.91 -1.33 -7.25
CA LEU A 6 1.97 -2.47 -8.16
C LEU A 6 1.22 -3.66 -7.57
N ILE A 7 0.47 -4.35 -8.42
CA ILE A 7 -0.26 -5.54 -8.02
C ILE A 7 0.35 -6.71 -8.78
N GLU A 8 0.89 -7.67 -8.05
CA GLU A 8 1.62 -8.79 -8.63
C GLU A 8 1.02 -10.11 -8.16
N LYS A 9 0.87 -11.04 -9.10
CA LYS A 9 0.43 -12.39 -8.79
C LYS A 9 1.64 -13.26 -8.54
N GLY A 10 1.70 -13.89 -7.37
CA GLY A 10 2.78 -14.80 -7.04
C GLY A 10 2.63 -16.17 -7.68
N ALA A 11 3.70 -16.96 -7.60
CA ALA A 11 3.73 -18.30 -8.16
C ALA A 11 2.74 -19.25 -7.47
N ASP A 12 2.38 -18.94 -6.23
CA ASP A 12 1.42 -19.74 -5.44
C ASP A 12 -0.04 -19.33 -5.69
N GLY A 13 -0.27 -18.38 -6.58
CA GLY A 13 -1.60 -17.92 -6.91
C GLY A 13 -2.14 -16.79 -6.04
N THR A 14 -1.38 -16.35 -5.05
CA THR A 14 -1.77 -15.21 -4.24
C THR A 14 -1.37 -13.89 -4.90
N TYR A 15 -1.94 -12.80 -4.44
CA TYR A 15 -1.67 -11.46 -4.98
C TYR A 15 -1.04 -10.59 -3.89
N ALA A 16 -0.18 -9.68 -4.32
CA ALA A 16 0.40 -8.66 -3.45
C ALA A 16 0.22 -7.29 -4.10
N ALA A 17 -0.10 -6.30 -3.29
CA ALA A 17 -0.16 -4.90 -3.70
C ALA A 17 0.86 -4.14 -2.88
N TYR A 18 1.76 -3.41 -3.53
CA TYR A 18 2.84 -2.75 -2.80
C TYR A 18 3.25 -1.45 -3.48
N THR A 19 3.75 -0.53 -2.66
CA THR A 19 4.24 0.75 -3.17
C THR A 19 5.57 0.54 -3.89
N SER A 20 5.75 1.21 -5.02
CA SER A 20 6.95 1.03 -5.86
C SER A 20 7.84 2.26 -5.92
N ASN A 21 7.30 3.44 -5.59
CA ASN A 21 8.02 4.69 -5.75
C ASN A 21 8.16 5.50 -4.46
N THR A 22 8.08 4.83 -3.32
CA THR A 22 8.24 5.47 -2.01
C THR A 22 9.37 4.81 -1.24
N GLN A 23 9.95 5.53 -0.28
CA GLN A 23 10.97 4.95 0.61
C GLN A 23 10.35 4.01 1.62
N SER A 24 9.14 4.33 2.07
CA SER A 24 8.39 3.47 3.00
C SER A 24 7.57 2.48 2.19
N THR A 25 7.84 1.19 2.36
CA THR A 25 7.12 0.15 1.65
C THR A 25 5.84 -0.22 2.41
N ILE A 26 4.72 -0.11 1.75
CA ILE A 26 3.43 -0.55 2.27
C ILE A 26 3.00 -1.72 1.40
N VAL A 27 2.64 -2.84 2.04
CA VAL A 27 2.29 -4.08 1.34
C VAL A 27 0.96 -4.61 1.83
N GLY A 28 0.13 -5.05 0.89
CA GLY A 28 -1.08 -5.81 1.19
C GLY A 28 -1.06 -7.11 0.41
N GLU A 29 -1.70 -8.15 0.94
CA GLU A 29 -1.73 -9.48 0.33
C GLU A 29 -3.14 -10.04 0.38
N GLY A 30 -3.45 -10.93 -0.56
CA GLY A 30 -4.74 -11.60 -0.60
C GLY A 30 -4.76 -12.74 -1.60
N ASN A 31 -5.84 -13.50 -1.59
CA ASN A 31 -6.03 -14.61 -2.52
C ASN A 31 -6.58 -14.12 -3.87
N THR A 32 -7.08 -12.89 -3.91
CA THR A 32 -7.55 -12.25 -5.13
C THR A 32 -6.93 -10.86 -5.22
N ARG A 33 -7.00 -10.29 -6.40
CA ARG A 33 -6.52 -8.93 -6.65
C ARG A 33 -7.22 -7.93 -5.73
N GLU A 34 -8.53 -8.08 -5.61
CA GLU A 34 -9.36 -7.19 -4.78
C GLU A 34 -9.00 -7.31 -3.30
N GLU A 35 -8.74 -8.52 -2.83
CA GLU A 35 -8.33 -8.74 -1.43
C GLU A 35 -6.97 -8.11 -1.14
N ALA A 36 -6.04 -8.19 -2.10
CA ALA A 36 -4.74 -7.55 -1.93
C ALA A 36 -4.87 -6.04 -1.83
N ILE A 37 -5.74 -5.45 -2.65
CA ILE A 37 -6.00 -4.01 -2.61
C ILE A 37 -6.65 -3.61 -1.28
N GLU A 38 -7.62 -4.37 -0.80
CA GLU A 38 -8.27 -4.10 0.49
C GLU A 38 -7.27 -4.17 1.64
N ASP A 39 -6.41 -5.18 1.61
CA ASP A 39 -5.39 -5.34 2.64
C ASP A 39 -4.38 -4.20 2.60
N PHE A 40 -4.00 -3.77 1.39
CA PHE A 40 -3.14 -2.61 1.22
C PHE A 40 -3.78 -1.36 1.82
N GLU A 41 -5.06 -1.13 1.56
CA GLU A 41 -5.77 0.04 2.08
C GLU A 41 -5.88 -0.01 3.61
N CYS A 42 -6.06 -1.21 4.17
CA CYS A 42 -6.02 -1.42 5.61
C CYS A 42 -4.66 -1.06 6.19
N ALA A 43 -3.58 -1.48 5.52
CA ALA A 43 -2.22 -1.19 5.97
C ALA A 43 -1.96 0.33 5.98
N VAL A 44 -2.47 1.04 4.98
CA VAL A 44 -2.36 2.51 4.93
C VAL A 44 -3.06 3.13 6.14
N ARG A 45 -4.29 2.70 6.43
CA ARG A 45 -5.05 3.24 7.57
C ARG A 45 -4.35 2.96 8.90
N GLU A 46 -3.81 1.75 9.06
CA GLU A 46 -3.07 1.39 10.27
C GLU A 46 -1.84 2.26 10.45
N LEU A 47 -1.14 2.55 9.36
CA LEU A 47 0.05 3.41 9.40
C LEU A 47 -0.32 4.83 9.80
N VAL A 48 -1.39 5.39 9.22
CA VAL A 48 -1.87 6.72 9.59
C VAL A 48 -2.27 6.77 11.07
N ASP A 49 -3.00 5.76 11.53
CA ASP A 49 -3.44 5.69 12.92
C ASP A 49 -2.25 5.57 13.87
N PHE A 50 -1.22 4.82 13.48
CA PHE A 50 -0.01 4.67 14.29
C PHE A 50 0.66 6.03 14.53
N TYR A 51 0.86 6.82 13.47
CA TYR A 51 1.46 8.14 13.61
C TYR A 51 0.60 9.07 14.45
N ALA A 52 -0.72 9.01 14.28
CA ALA A 52 -1.64 9.81 15.08
C ALA A 52 -1.56 9.47 16.56
N GLU A 53 -1.47 8.18 16.91
CA GLU A 53 -1.36 7.73 18.30
C GLU A 53 -0.06 8.17 18.94
N GLU A 54 1.03 8.19 18.16
CA GLU A 54 2.34 8.61 18.64
C GLU A 54 2.50 10.14 18.67
N GLY A 55 1.50 10.87 18.16
CA GLY A 55 1.57 12.32 18.09
C GLY A 55 2.60 12.82 17.10
N GLU A 56 2.95 12.01 16.12
CA GLU A 56 3.92 12.34 15.09
C GLU A 56 3.26 12.66 13.76
N ASP A 57 3.87 13.56 12.99
CA ASP A 57 3.40 13.86 11.65
C ASP A 57 3.80 12.73 10.70
N LEU A 58 2.94 12.45 9.73
CA LEU A 58 3.27 11.51 8.66
C LEU A 58 4.51 12.00 7.90
N PRO A 59 5.37 11.08 7.44
CA PRO A 59 6.44 11.45 6.52
C PRO A 59 5.86 12.20 5.31
N GLU A 60 6.61 13.16 4.80
CA GLU A 60 6.15 14.02 3.70
C GLU A 60 5.63 13.20 2.52
N GLU A 61 6.29 12.10 2.19
CA GLU A 61 5.90 11.23 1.08
C GLU A 61 4.56 10.53 1.30
N LEU A 62 4.11 10.46 2.57
CA LEU A 62 2.83 9.82 2.92
C LEU A 62 1.71 10.84 3.15
N GLN A 63 2.01 12.14 3.01
CA GLN A 63 1.00 13.17 3.10
C GLN A 63 0.38 13.41 1.72
N ASP A 64 -0.93 13.65 1.68
CA ASP A 64 -1.67 13.93 0.44
C ASP A 64 -1.45 12.87 -0.63
N MET A 65 -1.42 11.59 -0.22
CA MET A 65 -1.22 10.49 -1.15
C MET A 65 -2.41 10.28 -2.06
N GLU A 66 -2.10 10.11 -3.34
CA GLU A 66 -3.05 9.60 -4.31
C GLU A 66 -2.49 8.28 -4.83
N PHE A 67 -3.28 7.22 -4.77
CA PHE A 67 -2.82 5.90 -5.19
C PHE A 67 -3.23 5.62 -6.62
N GLU A 68 -2.29 5.12 -7.40
CA GLU A 68 -2.56 4.60 -8.73
C GLU A 68 -2.18 3.12 -8.73
N PHE A 69 -3.16 2.25 -8.94
CA PHE A 69 -2.96 0.81 -8.95
C PHE A 69 -2.65 0.34 -10.35
N GLN A 70 -1.54 -0.38 -10.49
CA GLN A 70 -1.10 -0.91 -11.79
C GLN A 70 -0.80 -2.40 -11.65
N ASP A 71 -1.26 -3.19 -12.61
CA ASP A 71 -0.94 -4.62 -12.63
C ASP A 71 0.48 -4.79 -13.16
N TYR A 72 1.26 -5.57 -12.43
CA TYR A 72 2.64 -5.88 -12.80
C TYR A 72 2.66 -7.17 -13.61
N ASN A 73 3.26 -7.11 -14.79
CA ASN A 73 3.39 -8.27 -15.67
C ASN A 73 4.86 -8.59 -15.90
#